data_585f97e96ba4901d0aa786b5aa7f93d2
#
_entry.id   585f97e96ba4901d0aa786b5aa7f93d2
#
_cell.length_a   1.000
_cell.length_b   1.000
_cell.length_c   1.000
_cell.angle_alpha   90.00
_cell.angle_beta   90.00
_cell.angle_gamma   90.00
#
_symmetry.space_group_name_H-M   'P 1'
#
loop_
_entity.id
_entity.type
_entity.pdbx_description
1 polymer ?
#
loop_
_entity_poly.entity_id
_entity_poly.type
_entity_poly.pdbx_seq_one_letter_code
_entity_poly.pdbx_strand_id
1 'polypeptide(L)'
;IKLGFSIMYWGFTVAITLSFASQKVDCIILKDNHFTYRNQGKDVLVIFKESEHVEYHNEKRFFIKSDITWVSDCEYYLTIKETTLPRFPFKIGTKLHIEIFKVKGKKVYYKSTLAGKSWEGRLTKIKKLKE
;
A
#
# COMPACT_ATOMS: atom_id res chain seq x y z
N ILE A 1 -48.65 6.81 23.00
CA ILE A 1 -47.63 6.22 23.87
C ILE A 1 -46.67 5.32 23.05
N LYS A 2 -47.24 4.47 22.23
CA LYS A 2 -46.46 3.56 21.44
C LYS A 2 -45.63 4.25 20.36
N LEU A 3 -46.10 5.38 19.90
CA LEU A 3 -45.43 6.15 18.85
C LEU A 3 -44.10 6.73 19.31
N GLY A 4 -44.00 7.07 20.59
CA GLY A 4 -42.74 7.62 21.10
C GLY A 4 -41.57 6.67 21.06
N PHE A 5 -41.84 5.41 21.23
CA PHE A 5 -40.76 4.40 21.18
C PHE A 5 -40.15 4.23 19.81
N SER A 6 -40.99 4.28 18.80
CA SER A 6 -40.50 4.13 17.41
C SER A 6 -39.53 5.24 17.03
N ILE A 7 -39.79 6.44 17.46
CA ILE A 7 -38.95 7.59 17.16
C ILE A 7 -37.59 7.46 17.80
N MET A 8 -37.52 6.94 19.00
CA MET A 8 -36.23 6.78 19.69
C MET A 8 -35.30 5.80 18.98
N TYR A 9 -35.84 4.74 18.44
CA TYR A 9 -35.04 3.77 17.71
C TYR A 9 -34.37 4.37 16.49
N TRP A 10 -35.07 5.16 15.74
CA TRP A 10 -34.55 5.76 14.53
C TRP A 10 -33.36 6.64 14.79
N GLY A 11 -33.42 7.52 15.74
CA GLY A 11 -32.31 8.41 16.05
C GLY A 11 -31.07 7.66 16.49
N PHE A 12 -31.24 6.62 17.23
CA PHE A 12 -30.15 5.82 17.75
C PHE A 12 -29.40 5.09 16.64
N THR A 13 -30.13 4.48 15.72
CA THR A 13 -29.52 3.73 14.62
C THR A 13 -28.66 4.62 13.69
N VAL A 14 -29.16 5.80 13.37
CA VAL A 14 -28.48 6.75 12.52
C VAL A 14 -27.15 7.20 13.12
N ALA A 15 -27.13 7.45 14.43
CA ALA A 15 -25.94 7.90 15.12
C ALA A 15 -24.81 6.85 15.04
N ILE A 16 -25.12 5.57 15.19
CA ILE A 16 -24.14 4.50 15.10
C ILE A 16 -23.54 4.40 13.71
N THR A 17 -24.36 4.51 12.68
CA THR A 17 -23.90 4.40 11.31
C THR A 17 -22.87 5.48 10.95
N LEU A 18 -23.10 6.71 11.41
CA LEU A 18 -22.22 7.83 11.11
C LEU A 18 -20.85 7.70 11.75
N SER A 19 -20.75 7.04 12.90
CA SER A 19 -19.47 6.95 13.61
C SER A 19 -18.43 6.08 12.92
N PHE A 20 -18.82 5.20 12.01
CA PHE A 20 -17.89 4.36 11.26
C PHE A 20 -17.30 5.02 10.02
N ALA A 21 -17.86 6.13 9.56
CA ALA A 21 -17.48 6.74 8.30
C ALA A 21 -16.23 7.64 8.40
N SER A 22 -15.72 7.89 9.61
CA SER A 22 -14.72 8.94 9.82
C SER A 22 -13.28 8.46 9.97
N GLN A 23 -13.01 7.17 9.91
CA GLN A 23 -11.65 6.67 10.09
C GLN A 23 -10.81 6.81 8.83
N LYS A 24 -9.64 7.41 8.98
CA LYS A 24 -8.68 7.60 7.90
C LYS A 24 -7.40 6.82 8.20
N VAL A 25 -6.76 6.36 7.14
CA VAL A 25 -5.46 5.71 7.22
C VAL A 25 -4.38 6.78 7.04
N ASP A 26 -3.39 6.78 7.93
CA ASP A 26 -2.26 7.71 7.86
C ASP A 26 -1.11 7.02 7.13
N CYS A 27 -0.81 7.46 5.92
CA CYS A 27 0.17 6.83 5.05
C CYS A 27 1.47 7.63 4.90
N ILE A 28 1.67 8.65 5.73
CA ILE A 28 2.90 9.46 5.65
C ILE A 28 4.16 8.61 5.83
N ILE A 29 4.04 7.48 6.51
CA ILE A 29 5.13 6.54 6.74
C ILE A 29 5.80 6.05 5.45
N LEU A 30 5.07 6.07 4.31
CA LEU A 30 5.63 5.64 3.02
C LEU A 30 6.67 6.59 2.46
N LYS A 31 6.59 7.86 2.82
CA LYS A 31 7.44 8.90 2.21
C LYS A 31 8.89 8.74 2.60
N ASP A 32 9.76 8.57 1.60
CA ASP A 32 11.21 8.55 1.77
C ASP A 32 11.69 7.56 2.83
N ASN A 33 11.10 6.37 2.87
CA ASN A 33 11.44 5.34 3.84
C ASN A 33 11.78 4.01 3.16
N HIS A 34 12.40 3.12 3.93
CA HIS A 34 12.78 1.78 3.51
C HIS A 34 11.92 0.74 4.20
N PHE A 35 11.56 -0.30 3.45
CA PHE A 35 10.69 -1.37 3.91
C PHE A 35 11.24 -2.72 3.45
N THR A 36 10.71 -3.79 4.07
CA THR A 36 10.95 -5.15 3.58
C THR A 36 9.63 -5.90 3.48
N TYR A 37 9.61 -6.90 2.61
CA TYR A 37 8.58 -7.92 2.63
C TYR A 37 9.21 -9.27 2.29
N ARG A 38 8.49 -10.35 2.64
CA ARG A 38 8.98 -11.71 2.39
C ARG A 38 8.44 -12.22 1.06
N ASN A 39 9.31 -12.80 0.27
CA ASN A 39 8.93 -13.46 -0.98
C ASN A 39 9.69 -14.77 -1.07
N GLN A 40 8.95 -15.89 -1.03
CA GLN A 40 9.54 -17.24 -1.12
C GLN A 40 10.67 -17.45 -0.09
N GLY A 41 10.43 -17.00 1.14
CA GLY A 41 11.37 -17.16 2.25
C GLY A 41 12.54 -16.20 2.27
N LYS A 42 12.58 -15.24 1.36
CA LYS A 42 13.66 -14.23 1.30
C LYS A 42 13.10 -12.83 1.52
N ASP A 43 13.92 -11.96 2.11
CA ASP A 43 13.55 -10.58 2.29
C ASP A 43 13.78 -9.80 1.00
N VAL A 44 12.81 -8.99 0.63
CA VAL A 44 12.91 -8.03 -0.47
C VAL A 44 12.99 -6.64 0.16
N LEU A 45 13.98 -5.87 -0.23
CA LEU A 45 14.15 -4.50 0.23
C LEU A 45 13.39 -3.57 -0.71
N VAL A 46 12.56 -2.69 -0.15
CA VAL A 46 11.78 -1.72 -0.92
C VAL A 46 12.15 -0.32 -0.47
N ILE A 47 12.57 0.51 -1.40
CA ILE A 47 12.97 1.89 -1.12
C ILE A 47 12.01 2.84 -1.83
N PHE A 48 11.36 3.69 -1.05
CA PHE A 48 10.53 4.77 -1.58
C PHE A 48 11.35 6.06 -1.61
N LYS A 49 11.49 6.62 -2.78
CA LYS A 49 12.04 7.95 -2.99
C LYS A 49 10.89 8.87 -3.41
N GLU A 50 11.15 10.13 -3.63
CA GLU A 50 10.11 11.09 -3.98
C GLU A 50 9.30 10.67 -5.21
N SER A 51 9.97 10.25 -6.27
CA SER A 51 9.32 9.87 -7.53
C SER A 51 9.71 8.49 -8.03
N GLU A 52 10.45 7.73 -7.24
CA GLU A 52 10.96 6.42 -7.65
C GLU A 52 10.76 5.39 -6.55
N HIS A 53 10.43 4.18 -6.97
CA HIS A 53 10.24 3.01 -6.10
C HIS A 53 11.20 1.94 -6.60
N VAL A 54 12.04 1.42 -5.69
CA VAL A 54 13.04 0.39 -6.06
C VAL A 54 12.86 -0.82 -5.17
N GLU A 55 12.78 -1.99 -5.78
CA GLU A 55 12.82 -3.27 -5.06
C GLU A 55 14.13 -3.97 -5.35
N TYR A 56 14.81 -4.44 -4.30
CA TYR A 56 16.01 -5.24 -4.42
C TYR A 56 15.74 -6.67 -3.97
N HIS A 57 16.05 -7.61 -4.85
CA HIS A 57 15.88 -9.04 -4.61
C HIS A 57 17.25 -9.73 -4.49
N ASN A 58 17.28 -10.83 -3.73
CA ASN A 58 18.50 -11.65 -3.55
C ASN A 58 19.70 -10.81 -3.13
N GLU A 59 19.56 -10.10 -1.99
CA GLU A 59 20.64 -9.30 -1.41
C GLU A 59 21.19 -8.25 -2.38
N LYS A 60 20.28 -7.55 -3.07
CA LYS A 60 20.56 -6.49 -4.04
C LYS A 60 21.16 -7.00 -5.36
N ARG A 61 21.13 -8.29 -5.60
CA ARG A 61 21.62 -8.86 -6.85
C ARG A 61 20.76 -8.44 -8.05
N PHE A 62 19.46 -8.36 -7.83
CA PHE A 62 18.49 -7.96 -8.86
C PHE A 62 17.62 -6.84 -8.36
N PHE A 63 17.09 -6.04 -9.28
CA PHE A 63 16.23 -4.92 -8.88
C PHE A 63 15.04 -4.74 -9.83
N ILE A 64 14.04 -4.04 -9.33
CA ILE A 64 12.91 -3.54 -10.12
C ILE A 64 12.79 -2.06 -9.78
N LYS A 65 12.91 -1.20 -10.79
CA LYS A 65 12.73 0.24 -10.61
C LYS A 65 11.44 0.68 -11.28
N SER A 66 10.66 1.48 -10.58
CA SER A 66 9.41 2.01 -11.08
C SER A 66 9.31 3.49 -10.76
N ASP A 67 8.62 4.23 -11.61
CA ASP A 67 8.23 5.60 -11.29
C ASP A 67 6.97 5.56 -10.43
N ILE A 68 6.88 6.44 -9.43
CA ILE A 68 5.69 6.58 -8.60
C ILE A 68 4.91 7.79 -9.08
N THR A 69 3.60 7.60 -9.28
CA THR A 69 2.66 8.70 -9.50
C THR A 69 1.66 8.67 -8.34
N TRP A 70 1.77 9.65 -7.45
CA TRP A 70 0.91 9.72 -6.27
C TRP A 70 -0.47 10.27 -6.64
N VAL A 71 -1.53 9.56 -6.23
CA VAL A 71 -2.90 10.06 -6.28
C VAL A 71 -3.24 10.74 -4.95
N SER A 72 -2.79 10.13 -3.86
CA SER A 72 -2.92 10.66 -2.50
C SER A 72 -1.80 10.05 -1.66
N ASP A 73 -1.74 10.34 -0.37
CA ASP A 73 -0.74 9.72 0.51
C ASP A 73 -0.90 8.21 0.61
N CYS A 74 -2.10 7.70 0.36
CA CYS A 74 -2.43 6.27 0.50
C CYS A 74 -2.70 5.56 -0.83
N GLU A 75 -2.50 6.22 -1.94
CA GLU A 75 -2.82 5.65 -3.25
C GLU A 75 -1.82 6.14 -4.27
N TYR A 76 -1.27 5.23 -5.07
CA TYR A 76 -0.30 5.58 -6.09
C TYR A 76 -0.26 4.53 -7.20
N TYR A 77 0.35 4.92 -8.32
CA TYR A 77 0.66 4.01 -9.41
C TYR A 77 2.17 3.80 -9.48
N LEU A 78 2.56 2.58 -9.77
CA LEU A 78 3.95 2.23 -10.08
C LEU A 78 4.03 1.89 -11.56
N THR A 79 4.85 2.63 -12.30
CA THR A 79 5.12 2.36 -13.71
C THR A 79 6.51 1.75 -13.82
N ILE A 80 6.58 0.48 -14.22
CA ILE A 80 7.84 -0.26 -14.28
C ILE A 80 8.71 0.31 -15.39
N LYS A 81 9.93 0.73 -15.05
CA LYS A 81 10.83 1.33 -16.02
C LYS A 81 12.11 0.53 -16.27
N GLU A 82 12.54 -0.25 -15.31
CA GLU A 82 13.79 -1.02 -15.45
C GLU A 82 13.78 -2.21 -14.50
N THR A 83 14.24 -3.37 -14.94
CA THR A 83 14.37 -4.54 -14.07
C THR A 83 15.49 -5.44 -14.57
N THR A 84 16.22 -6.05 -13.61
CA THR A 84 17.18 -7.10 -13.89
C THR A 84 16.71 -8.45 -13.33
N LEU A 85 15.50 -8.48 -12.72
CA LEU A 85 14.99 -9.70 -12.11
C LEU A 85 14.65 -10.75 -13.17
N PRO A 86 15.25 -11.95 -13.10
CA PRO A 86 14.95 -13.02 -14.07
C PRO A 86 13.49 -13.43 -14.00
N ARG A 87 12.89 -13.74 -15.14
CA ARG A 87 11.52 -14.23 -15.26
C ARG A 87 10.48 -13.26 -14.69
N PHE A 88 10.81 -11.97 -14.70
CA PHE A 88 9.86 -10.96 -14.25
C PHE A 88 8.66 -10.95 -15.22
N PRO A 89 7.42 -11.12 -14.70
CA PRO A 89 6.26 -11.34 -15.56
C PRO A 89 5.70 -10.10 -16.24
N PHE A 90 6.12 -8.91 -15.80
CA PHE A 90 5.55 -7.66 -16.32
C PHE A 90 6.50 -6.97 -17.29
N LYS A 91 5.92 -6.38 -18.33
CA LYS A 91 6.68 -5.61 -19.31
C LYS A 91 7.04 -4.24 -18.78
N ILE A 92 8.12 -3.66 -19.28
CA ILE A 92 8.46 -2.26 -19.05
C ILE A 92 7.29 -1.39 -19.52
N GLY A 93 6.90 -0.42 -18.69
CA GLY A 93 5.74 0.42 -18.94
C GLY A 93 4.47 -0.09 -18.29
N THR A 94 4.47 -1.29 -17.73
CA THR A 94 3.33 -1.81 -16.99
C THR A 94 3.04 -0.91 -15.79
N LYS A 95 1.77 -0.60 -15.59
CA LYS A 95 1.31 0.30 -14.53
C LYS A 95 0.50 -0.48 -13.50
N LEU A 96 0.99 -0.50 -12.27
CA LEU A 96 0.32 -1.14 -11.14
C LEU A 96 -0.38 -0.09 -10.30
N HIS A 97 -1.61 -0.37 -9.90
CA HIS A 97 -2.36 0.50 -8.99
C HIS A 97 -2.23 -0.01 -7.57
N ILE A 98 -1.78 0.83 -6.65
CA ILE A 98 -1.54 0.46 -5.26
C ILE A 98 -2.42 1.31 -4.35
N GLU A 99 -3.13 0.64 -3.44
CA GLU A 99 -3.94 1.29 -2.42
C GLU A 99 -3.52 0.77 -1.05
N ILE A 100 -3.23 1.68 -0.13
CA ILE A 100 -2.93 1.33 1.26
C ILE A 100 -4.23 1.33 2.02
N PHE A 101 -4.57 0.22 2.66
CA PHE A 101 -5.83 0.14 3.40
C PHE A 101 -5.64 0.02 4.92
N LYS A 102 -4.41 -0.15 5.39
CA LYS A 102 -4.16 -0.25 6.83
C LYS A 102 -2.70 0.07 7.12
N VAL A 103 -2.48 0.85 8.18
CA VAL A 103 -1.14 1.09 8.75
C VAL A 103 -1.23 0.79 10.23
N LYS A 104 -0.36 -0.10 10.72
CA LYS A 104 -0.31 -0.47 12.13
C LYS A 104 1.15 -0.52 12.57
N GLY A 105 1.60 0.51 13.32
CA GLY A 105 2.98 0.65 13.70
C GLY A 105 3.88 0.74 12.48
N LYS A 106 4.81 -0.19 12.34
CA LYS A 106 5.74 -0.24 11.20
C LYS A 106 5.21 -1.05 10.02
N LYS A 107 3.99 -1.57 10.10
CA LYS A 107 3.40 -2.43 9.07
C LYS A 107 2.43 -1.66 8.21
N VAL A 108 2.59 -1.79 6.91
CA VAL A 108 1.76 -1.13 5.90
C VAL A 108 1.12 -2.21 5.04
N TYR A 109 -0.20 -2.24 5.00
CA TYR A 109 -0.96 -3.23 4.25
C TYR A 109 -1.50 -2.59 2.99
N TYR A 110 -1.30 -3.25 1.86
CA TYR A 110 -1.65 -2.69 0.56
C TYR A 110 -2.40 -3.70 -0.31
N LYS A 111 -3.10 -3.16 -1.28
CA LYS A 111 -3.76 -3.90 -2.34
C LYS A 111 -3.19 -3.42 -3.68
N SER A 112 -2.65 -4.35 -4.45
CA SER A 112 -2.19 -4.10 -5.81
C SER A 112 -3.23 -4.57 -6.80
N THR A 113 -3.44 -3.81 -7.87
CA THR A 113 -4.38 -4.16 -8.93
C THR A 113 -3.72 -3.99 -10.29
N LEU A 114 -3.90 -4.99 -11.14
CA LEU A 114 -3.45 -4.97 -12.54
C LEU A 114 -4.43 -5.76 -13.39
N ALA A 115 -4.96 -5.12 -14.44
CA ALA A 115 -5.84 -5.77 -15.40
C ALA A 115 -7.01 -6.53 -14.76
N GLY A 116 -7.64 -5.93 -13.77
CA GLY A 116 -8.79 -6.49 -13.07
C GLY A 116 -8.48 -7.55 -12.03
N LYS A 117 -7.21 -7.90 -11.86
CA LYS A 117 -6.78 -8.82 -10.81
C LYS A 117 -6.17 -8.04 -9.66
N SER A 118 -6.42 -8.48 -8.44
CA SER A 118 -5.91 -7.82 -7.24
C SER A 118 -5.25 -8.82 -6.30
N TRP A 119 -4.26 -8.35 -5.58
CA TRP A 119 -3.64 -9.11 -4.49
C TRP A 119 -3.25 -8.17 -3.36
N GLU A 120 -3.15 -8.70 -2.16
CA GLU A 120 -2.79 -7.95 -0.98
C GLU A 120 -1.41 -8.34 -0.50
N GLY A 121 -0.74 -7.38 0.15
CA GLY A 121 0.56 -7.62 0.72
C GLY A 121 0.80 -6.73 1.93
N ARG A 122 1.96 -6.90 2.54
CA ARG A 122 2.36 -6.16 3.72
C ARG A 122 3.83 -5.78 3.60
N LEU A 123 4.10 -4.51 3.87
CA LEU A 123 5.46 -3.99 3.99
C LEU A 123 5.75 -3.72 5.46
N THR A 124 6.97 -3.96 5.90
CA THR A 124 7.42 -3.63 7.25
C THR A 124 8.51 -2.58 7.15
N LYS A 125 8.31 -1.44 7.82
CA LYS A 125 9.30 -0.36 7.82
C LYS A 125 10.56 -0.82 8.55
N ILE A 126 11.71 -0.52 7.97
CA ILE A 126 13.01 -0.78 8.58
C ILE A 126 13.77 0.54 8.69
N LYS A 127 14.89 0.51 9.41
CA LYS A 127 15.79 1.64 9.49
C LYS A 127 16.33 1.96 8.09
N LYS A 128 16.40 3.24 7.77
CA LYS A 128 16.89 3.69 6.49
C LYS A 128 18.34 3.24 6.28
N LEU A 129 18.61 2.55 5.19
CA LEU A 129 19.93 2.05 4.87
C LEU A 129 20.67 3.03 3.99
N LYS A 130 22.01 3.02 4.09
CA LYS A 130 22.85 3.80 3.17
C LYS A 130 22.78 3.18 1.79
N GLU A 131 22.65 4.01 0.78
CA GLU A 131 22.62 3.58 -0.61
C GLU A 131 23.99 3.67 -1.29
#